data_b7cfcf96383de2be44770f5abe28af0a
#
_entry.id   b7cfcf96383de2be44770f5abe28af0a
#
_cell.length_a   1.000
_cell.length_b   1.000
_cell.length_c   1.000
_cell.angle_alpha   90.00
_cell.angle_beta   90.00
_cell.angle_gamma   90.00
#
_symmetry.space_group_name_H-M   'P 1'
#
loop_
_entity.id
_entity.type
_entity.pdbx_description
1 polymer ?
#
loop_
_entity_poly.entity_id
_entity_poly.type
_entity_poly.pdbx_seq_one_letter_code
_entity_poly.pdbx_strand_id
1 'polypeptide(L)'
;MSKKAVEALFDAMFALTDLRQIFRETKPVFNFSLEQKKVIKNILGSVREFLDVIEREIDSPTLSYSFPRKCITDGIEIRAREELYINIHPIQPAGRLTPEAMKALIAYGDGYSTCDWCRKPFRLDKIQRPPIDEFHVELAKFINMDEARVVPGARRGFQAVISSLIDKGDYVVVSSLAHYTEFLAVEDAGGIVVEVPLNENNIVTSEAVARKIEEVKRRTGKYPKLIMIDHFDYMYGNEHDIYGVSKVAKEYNIPFLCNCAYSLGVMPIDGKKIGADFIVGSGHKSFASPAPSGIVAATSEWAPIIFRTTQMVGDVTKRKFGIKEVEMLGCTLMGGTLLAMMASLPTIKERVKKWGEEVEKSNYFAKEFLKIKGSRILSEMPRKHTLTKVDTTESFDKIARKHKRRGFFLSDELKEHGVIGEFAGATRSWKLNTYGLSWSQIKYLIEVLHKVAIKYGLEVT
;
A
#
# COMPACT_ATOMS: atom_id res chain seq x y z
N MET A 1 -8.03 11.03 -37.26
CA MET A 1 -8.99 10.67 -36.16
C MET A 1 -9.44 11.95 -35.53
N SER A 2 -10.75 12.18 -35.43
CA SER A 2 -11.27 13.42 -34.89
C SER A 2 -11.10 13.51 -33.36
N LYS A 3 -11.12 14.73 -32.81
CA LYS A 3 -11.10 14.94 -31.36
C LYS A 3 -12.24 14.20 -30.68
N LYS A 4 -13.42 14.16 -31.29
CA LYS A 4 -14.60 13.45 -30.79
C LYS A 4 -14.39 11.95 -30.68
N ALA A 5 -13.74 11.32 -31.67
CA ALA A 5 -13.42 9.89 -31.62
C ALA A 5 -12.45 9.55 -30.49
N VAL A 6 -11.47 10.43 -30.23
CA VAL A 6 -10.53 10.24 -29.11
C VAL A 6 -11.24 10.37 -27.77
N GLU A 7 -12.08 11.38 -27.60
CA GLU A 7 -12.89 11.57 -26.38
C GLU A 7 -13.80 10.35 -26.14
N ALA A 8 -14.55 9.92 -27.17
CA ALA A 8 -15.42 8.76 -27.08
C ALA A 8 -14.66 7.46 -26.74
N LEU A 9 -13.43 7.29 -27.26
CA LEU A 9 -12.57 6.14 -26.91
C LEU A 9 -12.25 6.12 -25.42
N PHE A 10 -11.82 7.25 -24.85
CA PHE A 10 -11.54 7.33 -23.41
C PHE A 10 -12.79 7.15 -22.56
N ASP A 11 -13.92 7.70 -22.97
CA ASP A 11 -15.19 7.53 -22.28
C ASP A 11 -15.66 6.08 -22.28
N ALA A 12 -15.48 5.35 -23.39
CA ALA A 12 -15.72 3.90 -23.45
C ALA A 12 -14.79 3.13 -22.50
N MET A 13 -13.49 3.46 -22.46
CA MET A 13 -12.53 2.83 -21.55
C MET A 13 -12.87 3.13 -20.08
N PHE A 14 -13.30 4.34 -19.76
CA PHE A 14 -13.72 4.71 -18.42
C PHE A 14 -14.99 3.97 -18.00
N ALA A 15 -15.99 3.90 -18.87
CA ALA A 15 -17.23 3.16 -18.62
C ALA A 15 -16.94 1.66 -18.41
N LEU A 16 -16.05 1.06 -19.22
CA LEU A 16 -15.60 -0.31 -19.02
C LEU A 16 -14.81 -0.51 -17.72
N THR A 17 -14.10 0.51 -17.25
CA THR A 17 -13.43 0.48 -15.95
C THR A 17 -14.44 0.44 -14.79
N ASP A 18 -15.55 1.19 -14.89
CA ASP A 18 -16.62 1.14 -13.92
C ASP A 18 -17.34 -0.22 -13.92
N LEU A 19 -17.59 -0.78 -15.11
CA LEU A 19 -18.12 -2.12 -15.27
C LEU A 19 -17.21 -3.17 -14.62
N ARG A 20 -15.90 -3.07 -14.84
CA ARG A 20 -14.89 -3.93 -14.22
C ARG A 20 -14.96 -3.90 -12.68
N GLN A 21 -15.22 -2.73 -12.09
CA GLN A 21 -15.35 -2.61 -10.64
C GLN A 21 -16.56 -3.41 -10.11
N ILE A 22 -17.71 -3.37 -10.79
CA ILE A 22 -18.90 -4.15 -10.42
C ILE A 22 -18.58 -5.65 -10.44
N PHE A 23 -17.86 -6.12 -11.46
CA PHE A 23 -17.42 -7.53 -11.54
C PHE A 23 -16.48 -7.90 -10.41
N ARG A 24 -15.57 -7.01 -10.03
CA ARG A 24 -14.66 -7.21 -8.89
C ARG A 24 -15.38 -7.38 -7.56
N GLU A 25 -16.49 -6.67 -7.36
CA GLU A 25 -17.27 -6.72 -6.13
C GLU A 25 -18.09 -8.01 -5.99
N THR A 26 -18.43 -8.67 -7.09
CA THR A 26 -19.30 -9.86 -7.12
C THR A 26 -18.56 -11.17 -7.35
N LYS A 27 -17.26 -11.15 -7.56
CA LYS A 27 -16.45 -12.36 -7.73
C LYS A 27 -16.41 -13.22 -6.46
N PRO A 28 -16.16 -14.54 -6.54
CA PRO A 28 -16.01 -15.32 -7.77
C PRO A 28 -17.34 -15.81 -8.33
N VAL A 29 -18.44 -15.60 -7.63
CA VAL A 29 -19.77 -16.17 -7.95
C VAL A 29 -20.49 -15.38 -9.06
N PHE A 30 -20.11 -14.11 -9.25
CA PHE A 30 -20.71 -13.20 -10.24
C PHE A 30 -22.24 -13.11 -10.17
N ASN A 31 -22.78 -13.13 -8.96
CA ASN A 31 -24.22 -12.95 -8.74
C ASN A 31 -24.53 -11.46 -8.56
N PHE A 32 -25.20 -10.86 -9.55
CA PHE A 32 -25.52 -9.44 -9.58
C PHE A 32 -26.91 -9.18 -8.99
N SER A 33 -27.03 -8.20 -8.11
CA SER A 33 -28.31 -7.68 -7.63
C SER A 33 -29.13 -7.04 -8.77
N LEU A 34 -30.41 -6.82 -8.57
CA LEU A 34 -31.26 -6.14 -9.55
C LEU A 34 -30.75 -4.73 -9.88
N GLU A 35 -30.27 -4.02 -8.88
CA GLU A 35 -29.68 -2.69 -9.03
C GLU A 35 -28.38 -2.74 -9.85
N GLN A 36 -27.48 -3.65 -9.51
CA GLN A 36 -26.23 -3.86 -10.26
C GLN A 36 -26.50 -4.23 -11.73
N LYS A 37 -27.51 -5.10 -11.98
CA LYS A 37 -27.92 -5.45 -13.36
C LYS A 37 -28.41 -4.23 -14.14
N LYS A 38 -29.14 -3.30 -13.48
CA LYS A 38 -29.59 -2.05 -14.10
C LYS A 38 -28.39 -1.15 -14.44
N VAL A 39 -27.47 -0.98 -13.50
CA VAL A 39 -26.24 -0.20 -13.71
C VAL A 39 -25.39 -0.78 -14.83
N ILE A 40 -25.18 -2.10 -14.85
CA ILE A 40 -24.44 -2.80 -15.93
C ILE A 40 -25.07 -2.51 -17.29
N LYS A 41 -26.41 -2.61 -17.41
CA LYS A 41 -27.12 -2.34 -18.67
C LYS A 41 -26.95 -0.91 -19.13
N ASN A 42 -26.99 0.06 -18.22
CA ASN A 42 -26.77 1.48 -18.53
C ASN A 42 -25.33 1.71 -19.03
N ILE A 43 -24.33 1.17 -18.34
CA ILE A 43 -22.93 1.26 -18.76
C ILE A 43 -22.73 0.67 -20.15
N LEU A 44 -23.29 -0.51 -20.42
CA LEU A 44 -23.19 -1.14 -21.72
C LEU A 44 -23.91 -0.34 -22.81
N GLY A 45 -25.01 0.36 -22.48
CA GLY A 45 -25.67 1.31 -23.37
C GLY A 45 -24.74 2.45 -23.76
N SER A 46 -24.15 3.13 -22.77
CA SER A 46 -23.20 4.21 -22.98
C SER A 46 -21.97 3.75 -23.79
N VAL A 47 -21.43 2.56 -23.51
CA VAL A 47 -20.29 2.02 -24.29
C VAL A 47 -20.68 1.86 -25.76
N ARG A 48 -21.88 1.36 -26.09
CA ARG A 48 -22.34 1.26 -27.48
C ARG A 48 -22.42 2.63 -28.14
N GLU A 49 -23.01 3.61 -27.45
CA GLU A 49 -23.08 4.99 -27.97
C GLU A 49 -21.68 5.57 -28.27
N PHE A 50 -20.70 5.35 -27.37
CA PHE A 50 -19.32 5.79 -27.60
C PHE A 50 -18.68 5.08 -28.80
N LEU A 51 -18.92 3.78 -28.95
CA LEU A 51 -18.42 3.02 -30.10
C LEU A 51 -19.06 3.51 -31.43
N ASP A 52 -20.34 3.82 -31.42
CA ASP A 52 -21.05 4.39 -32.58
C ASP A 52 -20.50 5.79 -32.95
N VAL A 53 -20.07 6.58 -31.96
CA VAL A 53 -19.37 7.85 -32.24
C VAL A 53 -18.03 7.60 -32.90
N ILE A 54 -17.24 6.65 -32.39
CA ILE A 54 -15.95 6.30 -32.96
C ILE A 54 -16.11 5.82 -34.40
N GLU A 55 -17.06 4.91 -34.65
CA GLU A 55 -17.34 4.35 -35.96
C GLU A 55 -17.69 5.44 -37.00
N ARG A 56 -18.60 6.35 -36.63
CA ARG A 56 -18.96 7.49 -37.48
C ARG A 56 -17.80 8.45 -37.79
N GLU A 57 -16.88 8.61 -36.85
CA GLU A 57 -15.75 9.53 -36.99
C GLU A 57 -14.55 8.91 -37.72
N ILE A 58 -14.47 7.56 -37.79
CA ILE A 58 -13.43 6.84 -38.55
C ILE A 58 -13.59 7.04 -40.05
N ASP A 59 -14.80 7.11 -40.56
CA ASP A 59 -15.11 7.31 -41.98
C ASP A 59 -14.91 8.77 -42.41
N SER A 60 -14.64 9.67 -41.50
CA SER A 60 -14.32 11.07 -41.77
C SER A 60 -12.91 11.21 -42.34
N PRO A 61 -12.70 11.84 -43.53
CA PRO A 61 -11.40 11.87 -44.22
C PRO A 61 -10.42 12.79 -43.49
N THR A 62 -9.73 12.32 -42.48
CA THR A 62 -8.63 13.03 -41.83
C THR A 62 -7.50 12.11 -41.40
N LEU A 63 -6.33 12.32 -42.04
CA LEU A 63 -4.98 11.85 -41.69
C LEU A 63 -4.87 10.44 -41.11
N SER A 64 -4.40 9.52 -41.96
CA SER A 64 -4.04 8.15 -41.62
C SER A 64 -2.87 8.07 -40.66
N TYR A 65 -3.15 7.96 -39.37
CA TYR A 65 -2.23 7.36 -38.41
C TYR A 65 -2.59 5.86 -38.31
N SER A 66 -1.71 5.00 -38.78
CA SER A 66 -1.83 3.57 -38.58
C SER A 66 -1.51 3.25 -37.12
N PHE A 67 -2.54 2.98 -36.34
CA PHE A 67 -2.33 2.37 -35.01
C PHE A 67 -1.86 0.92 -35.21
N PRO A 68 -0.87 0.44 -34.46
CA PRO A 68 -0.50 -0.97 -34.49
C PRO A 68 -1.74 -1.82 -34.12
N ARG A 69 -2.14 -2.72 -35.01
CA ARG A 69 -3.30 -3.61 -34.84
C ARG A 69 -3.11 -4.70 -33.75
N LYS A 70 -1.93 -4.77 -33.10
CA LYS A 70 -1.65 -5.74 -32.05
C LYS A 70 -1.83 -5.08 -30.69
N CYS A 71 -2.64 -5.71 -29.86
CA CYS A 71 -2.71 -5.36 -28.45
C CYS A 71 -1.31 -5.44 -27.83
N ILE A 72 -0.89 -4.40 -27.10
CA ILE A 72 0.43 -4.34 -26.43
C ILE A 72 0.62 -5.51 -25.46
N THR A 73 -0.48 -6.14 -25.04
CA THR A 73 -0.49 -7.29 -24.15
C THR A 73 -0.38 -8.64 -24.87
N ASP A 74 -0.31 -8.68 -26.19
CA ASP A 74 -0.12 -9.92 -26.93
C ASP A 74 1.25 -10.53 -26.55
N GLY A 75 1.22 -11.72 -25.97
CA GLY A 75 2.41 -12.40 -25.48
C GLY A 75 2.82 -12.03 -24.04
N ILE A 76 2.09 -11.13 -23.37
CA ILE A 76 2.27 -10.83 -21.93
C ILE A 76 1.24 -11.61 -21.13
N GLU A 77 1.71 -12.55 -20.31
CA GLU A 77 0.86 -13.37 -19.47
C GLU A 77 0.75 -12.79 -18.05
N ILE A 78 -0.48 -12.56 -17.58
CA ILE A 78 -0.75 -12.11 -16.21
C ILE A 78 -1.06 -13.34 -15.36
N ARG A 79 -0.35 -13.49 -14.24
CA ARG A 79 -0.49 -14.65 -13.34
C ARG A 79 -1.90 -14.87 -12.83
N ALA A 80 -2.68 -13.82 -12.57
CA ALA A 80 -4.05 -13.90 -12.10
C ALA A 80 -4.84 -12.64 -12.49
N ARG A 81 -6.13 -12.81 -12.74
CA ARG A 81 -7.06 -11.70 -12.99
C ARG A 81 -7.88 -11.44 -11.74
N GLU A 82 -7.77 -10.24 -11.21
CA GLU A 82 -8.51 -9.81 -10.01
C GLU A 82 -10.03 -9.95 -10.13
N GLU A 83 -10.54 -9.89 -11.36
CA GLU A 83 -11.98 -10.03 -11.66
C GLU A 83 -12.49 -11.45 -11.43
N LEU A 84 -11.63 -12.45 -11.45
CA LEU A 84 -12.00 -13.87 -11.37
C LEU A 84 -11.82 -14.48 -9.99
N TYR A 85 -11.00 -13.86 -9.13
CA TYR A 85 -10.57 -14.48 -7.89
C TYR A 85 -10.76 -13.56 -6.68
N ILE A 86 -11.11 -14.16 -5.53
CA ILE A 86 -10.87 -13.53 -4.22
C ILE A 86 -9.37 -13.57 -3.97
N ASN A 87 -8.77 -12.40 -3.80
CA ASN A 87 -7.33 -12.28 -3.57
C ASN A 87 -7.07 -11.95 -2.10
N ILE A 88 -6.44 -12.90 -1.38
CA ILE A 88 -6.06 -12.78 0.04
C ILE A 88 -4.58 -12.44 0.22
N HIS A 89 -3.93 -11.90 -0.81
CA HIS A 89 -2.51 -11.56 -0.78
C HIS A 89 -2.18 -10.67 0.44
N PRO A 90 -1.17 -11.02 1.25
CA PRO A 90 -0.96 -10.37 2.54
C PRO A 90 -0.43 -8.93 2.44
N ILE A 91 0.16 -8.54 1.28
CA ILE A 91 0.93 -7.30 1.21
C ILE A 91 0.13 -6.13 0.64
N GLN A 92 -0.63 -6.34 -0.45
CA GLN A 92 -1.12 -5.26 -1.32
C GLN A 92 -2.65 -5.17 -1.52
N PRO A 93 -3.53 -5.71 -0.68
CA PRO A 93 -4.96 -5.67 -0.99
C PRO A 93 -5.52 -4.23 -1.02
N ALA A 94 -5.04 -3.35 -0.17
CA ALA A 94 -5.43 -1.94 -0.14
C ALA A 94 -4.66 -1.06 -1.15
N GLY A 95 -3.69 -1.63 -1.85
CA GLY A 95 -3.01 -1.01 -2.99
C GLY A 95 -3.78 -1.15 -4.32
N ARG A 96 -4.87 -1.93 -4.35
CA ARG A 96 -5.74 -2.04 -5.54
C ARG A 96 -6.21 -0.66 -5.96
N LEU A 97 -6.06 -0.39 -7.25
CA LEU A 97 -6.43 0.92 -7.80
C LEU A 97 -7.94 1.13 -7.70
N THR A 98 -8.33 2.33 -7.35
CA THR A 98 -9.72 2.78 -7.48
C THR A 98 -10.07 2.96 -8.96
N PRO A 99 -11.36 2.97 -9.34
CA PRO A 99 -11.77 3.32 -10.71
C PRO A 99 -11.20 4.68 -11.15
N GLU A 100 -11.18 5.66 -10.25
CA GLU A 100 -10.65 7.00 -10.52
C GLU A 100 -9.14 6.96 -10.79
N ALA A 101 -8.38 6.20 -10.01
CA ALA A 101 -6.94 6.01 -10.24
C ALA A 101 -6.67 5.32 -11.57
N MET A 102 -7.48 4.33 -11.94
CA MET A 102 -7.35 3.65 -13.24
C MET A 102 -7.65 4.60 -14.39
N LYS A 103 -8.72 5.41 -14.30
CA LYS A 103 -9.05 6.45 -15.29
C LYS A 103 -7.91 7.47 -15.41
N ALA A 104 -7.37 7.91 -14.28
CA ALA A 104 -6.24 8.84 -14.25
C ALA A 104 -4.99 8.26 -14.95
N LEU A 105 -4.67 7.00 -14.73
CA LEU A 105 -3.54 6.34 -15.40
C LEU A 105 -3.76 6.24 -16.91
N ILE A 106 -4.97 5.89 -17.35
CA ILE A 106 -5.32 5.87 -18.77
C ILE A 106 -5.17 7.26 -19.38
N ALA A 107 -5.69 8.30 -18.70
CA ALA A 107 -5.61 9.69 -19.16
C ALA A 107 -4.16 10.22 -19.22
N TYR A 108 -3.30 9.76 -18.30
CA TYR A 108 -1.89 10.18 -18.24
C TYR A 108 -1.02 9.54 -19.31
N GLY A 109 -1.26 8.35 -19.72
CA GLY A 109 -0.74 7.41 -20.73
C GLY A 109 0.60 7.61 -21.43
N ASP A 110 1.08 8.85 -21.60
CA ASP A 110 2.21 9.15 -22.50
C ASP A 110 3.58 9.23 -21.78
N GLY A 111 3.66 8.89 -20.50
CA GLY A 111 4.92 8.78 -19.77
C GLY A 111 5.68 10.09 -19.53
N TYR A 112 5.02 11.25 -19.67
CA TYR A 112 5.66 12.51 -19.33
C TYR A 112 6.00 12.56 -17.83
N SER A 113 7.21 13.02 -17.53
CA SER A 113 7.63 13.23 -16.17
C SER A 113 6.98 14.47 -15.55
N THR A 114 6.75 14.42 -14.25
CA THR A 114 6.50 15.60 -13.43
C THR A 114 7.77 15.99 -12.69
N CYS A 115 7.95 17.27 -12.47
CA CYS A 115 9.06 17.80 -11.71
C CYS A 115 8.57 18.16 -10.30
N ASP A 116 9.32 17.80 -9.26
CA ASP A 116 9.04 18.20 -7.88
C ASP A 116 9.14 19.71 -7.65
N TRP A 117 9.81 20.42 -8.55
CA TRP A 117 9.79 21.87 -8.60
C TRP A 117 8.44 22.42 -9.06
N CYS A 118 7.58 21.61 -9.57
CA CYS A 118 6.28 21.98 -10.12
C CYS A 118 5.25 22.32 -9.04
N ARG A 119 5.69 23.02 -8.01
CA ARG A 119 4.83 23.88 -7.19
C ARG A 119 4.20 25.00 -8.03
N LYS A 120 4.71 25.19 -9.26
CA LYS A 120 4.10 25.97 -10.32
C LYS A 120 4.04 25.11 -11.57
N PRO A 121 2.95 25.21 -12.38
CA PRO A 121 2.82 24.43 -13.58
C PRO A 121 4.07 24.54 -14.45
N PHE A 122 4.73 23.42 -14.66
CA PHE A 122 5.78 23.32 -15.64
C PHE A 122 5.15 23.05 -17.00
N ARG A 123 5.54 23.73 -18.06
CA ARG A 123 4.84 23.66 -19.37
C ARG A 123 4.79 22.26 -20.00
N LEU A 124 5.58 21.29 -19.50
CA LEU A 124 5.54 19.88 -19.91
C LEU A 124 4.73 19.03 -18.96
N ASP A 125 4.23 19.57 -17.84
CA ASP A 125 3.42 18.80 -16.91
C ASP A 125 2.01 18.63 -17.43
N LYS A 126 1.51 17.42 -17.34
CA LYS A 126 0.11 17.10 -17.60
C LYS A 126 -0.80 17.38 -16.39
N ILE A 127 -0.24 17.42 -15.19
CA ILE A 127 -0.99 17.68 -13.97
C ILE A 127 -1.05 19.18 -13.72
N GLN A 128 -2.17 19.77 -14.10
CA GLN A 128 -2.38 21.22 -13.95
C GLN A 128 -3.27 21.58 -12.76
N ARG A 129 -4.19 20.68 -12.39
CA ARG A 129 -5.14 20.89 -11.28
C ARG A 129 -5.49 19.57 -10.58
N PRO A 130 -5.46 19.55 -9.23
CA PRO A 130 -4.82 20.59 -8.42
C PRO A 130 -3.30 20.61 -8.67
N PRO A 131 -2.61 21.74 -8.37
CA PRO A 131 -1.15 21.76 -8.32
C PRO A 131 -0.61 20.71 -7.34
N ILE A 132 0.59 20.20 -7.57
CA ILE A 132 1.16 19.12 -6.74
C ILE A 132 1.35 19.57 -5.30
N ASP A 133 1.73 20.83 -5.06
CA ASP A 133 1.88 21.39 -3.73
C ASP A 133 0.56 21.47 -2.95
N GLU A 134 -0.55 21.81 -3.61
CA GLU A 134 -1.88 21.75 -2.99
C GLU A 134 -2.24 20.32 -2.59
N PHE A 135 -1.93 19.34 -3.44
CA PHE A 135 -2.12 17.93 -3.10
C PHE A 135 -1.26 17.50 -1.90
N HIS A 136 -0.01 17.95 -1.81
CA HIS A 136 0.84 17.69 -0.66
C HIS A 136 0.27 18.30 0.64
N VAL A 137 -0.31 19.49 0.57
CA VAL A 137 -1.04 20.10 1.70
C VAL A 137 -2.25 19.26 2.10
N GLU A 138 -3.02 18.77 1.13
CA GLU A 138 -4.16 17.89 1.42
C GLU A 138 -3.75 16.55 2.02
N LEU A 139 -2.61 15.98 1.62
CA LEU A 139 -2.03 14.79 2.24
C LEU A 139 -1.62 15.06 3.69
N ALA A 140 -0.93 16.18 3.94
CA ALA A 140 -0.52 16.56 5.29
C ALA A 140 -1.75 16.72 6.22
N LYS A 141 -2.79 17.39 5.75
CA LYS A 141 -4.08 17.51 6.48
C LYS A 141 -4.72 16.15 6.73
N PHE A 142 -4.71 15.24 5.73
CA PHE A 142 -5.34 13.92 5.84
C PHE A 142 -4.71 13.06 6.93
N ILE A 143 -3.41 13.21 7.19
CA ILE A 143 -2.67 12.47 8.21
C ILE A 143 -2.38 13.30 9.46
N ASN A 144 -2.92 14.52 9.53
CA ASN A 144 -2.69 15.48 10.61
C ASN A 144 -1.20 15.69 10.93
N MET A 145 -0.41 15.96 9.87
CA MET A 145 0.98 16.41 9.95
C MET A 145 1.12 17.80 9.35
N ASP A 146 2.26 18.46 9.54
CA ASP A 146 2.44 19.82 9.08
C ASP A 146 2.85 19.89 7.60
N GLU A 147 3.71 18.99 7.16
CA GLU A 147 4.11 18.86 5.75
C GLU A 147 4.13 17.41 5.29
N ALA A 148 3.87 17.15 4.00
CA ALA A 148 3.97 15.83 3.39
C ALA A 148 4.48 15.91 1.94
N ARG A 149 5.10 14.83 1.49
CA ARG A 149 5.54 14.66 0.09
C ARG A 149 5.25 13.26 -0.39
N VAL A 150 4.95 13.13 -1.68
CA VAL A 150 4.91 11.84 -2.36
C VAL A 150 6.34 11.43 -2.74
N VAL A 151 6.66 10.17 -2.50
CA VAL A 151 7.98 9.57 -2.78
C VAL A 151 7.80 8.22 -3.50
N PRO A 152 8.82 7.70 -4.22
CA PRO A 152 8.74 6.40 -4.89
C PRO A 152 8.91 5.24 -3.91
N GLY A 153 7.89 4.99 -3.12
CA GLY A 153 7.83 3.96 -2.10
C GLY A 153 8.28 4.43 -0.72
N ALA A 154 7.80 3.73 0.32
CA ALA A 154 8.17 3.99 1.71
C ALA A 154 9.69 3.96 1.91
N ARG A 155 10.41 3.07 1.20
CA ARG A 155 11.88 3.02 1.26
C ARG A 155 12.52 4.39 1.02
N ARG A 156 12.05 5.15 0.02
CA ARG A 156 12.59 6.48 -0.24
C ARG A 156 12.24 7.46 0.88
N GLY A 157 11.07 7.31 1.49
CA GLY A 157 10.70 8.09 2.68
C GLY A 157 11.66 7.84 3.86
N PHE A 158 12.00 6.57 4.14
CA PHE A 158 13.00 6.23 5.16
C PHE A 158 14.37 6.83 4.82
N GLN A 159 14.82 6.68 3.58
CA GLN A 159 16.09 7.28 3.13
C GLN A 159 16.10 8.79 3.31
N ALA A 160 15.00 9.49 2.95
CA ALA A 160 14.92 10.94 3.09
C ALA A 160 15.07 11.41 4.55
N VAL A 161 14.44 10.72 5.49
CA VAL A 161 14.56 11.04 6.92
C VAL A 161 15.97 10.69 7.43
N ILE A 162 16.43 9.47 7.15
CA ILE A 162 17.68 8.95 7.70
C ILE A 162 18.89 9.70 7.16
N SER A 163 18.97 9.94 5.84
CA SER A 163 20.09 10.69 5.25
C SER A 163 20.16 12.15 5.68
N SER A 164 19.05 12.69 6.21
CA SER A 164 19.01 14.05 6.76
C SER A 164 19.45 14.13 8.23
N LEU A 165 19.37 13.02 8.98
CA LEU A 165 19.54 13.02 10.45
C LEU A 165 20.75 12.20 10.92
N ILE A 166 21.15 11.19 10.16
CA ILE A 166 22.10 10.16 10.59
C ILE A 166 23.44 10.36 9.90
N ASP A 167 24.46 10.51 10.71
CA ASP A 167 25.85 10.50 10.30
C ASP A 167 26.48 9.12 10.52
N LYS A 168 27.62 8.89 9.89
CA LYS A 168 28.38 7.63 10.04
C LYS A 168 28.67 7.35 11.51
N GLY A 169 28.22 6.18 11.99
CA GLY A 169 28.42 5.71 13.36
C GLY A 169 27.36 6.17 14.36
N ASP A 170 26.33 6.89 13.92
CA ASP A 170 25.17 7.19 14.76
C ASP A 170 24.26 5.96 14.93
N TYR A 171 23.60 5.86 16.08
CA TYR A 171 22.72 4.75 16.44
C TYR A 171 21.27 5.07 16.11
N VAL A 172 20.57 4.10 15.52
CA VAL A 172 19.14 4.15 15.23
C VAL A 172 18.44 2.98 15.91
N VAL A 173 17.46 3.27 16.74
CA VAL A 173 16.62 2.25 17.42
C VAL A 173 15.51 1.83 16.47
N VAL A 174 15.39 0.53 16.20
CA VAL A 174 14.46 -0.04 15.21
C VAL A 174 13.76 -1.25 15.82
N SER A 175 12.52 -1.52 15.39
CA SER A 175 11.83 -2.78 15.74
C SER A 175 12.61 -3.99 15.21
N SER A 176 12.71 -5.07 15.99
CA SER A 176 13.25 -6.35 15.49
C SER A 176 12.35 -7.00 14.42
N LEU A 177 11.12 -6.51 14.21
CA LEU A 177 10.23 -6.84 13.10
C LEU A 177 10.24 -5.81 11.98
N ALA A 178 11.07 -4.77 12.05
CA ALA A 178 11.13 -3.76 11.00
C ALA A 178 11.43 -4.39 9.64
N HIS A 179 10.84 -3.81 8.61
CA HIS A 179 11.08 -4.27 7.25
C HIS A 179 12.53 -3.99 6.85
N TYR A 180 13.17 -4.92 6.14
CA TYR A 180 14.59 -4.82 5.74
C TYR A 180 14.95 -3.48 5.06
N THR A 181 13.99 -2.76 4.46
CA THR A 181 14.23 -1.45 3.86
C THR A 181 14.57 -0.36 4.86
N GLU A 182 14.20 -0.52 6.12
CA GLU A 182 14.58 0.37 7.22
C GLU A 182 16.05 0.14 7.59
N PHE A 183 16.45 -1.13 7.72
CA PHE A 183 17.85 -1.51 7.95
C PHE A 183 18.76 -0.99 6.82
N LEU A 184 18.36 -1.22 5.56
CA LEU A 184 19.13 -0.74 4.40
C LEU A 184 19.25 0.78 4.37
N ALA A 185 18.23 1.53 4.78
CA ALA A 185 18.30 2.98 4.80
C ALA A 185 19.29 3.49 5.87
N VAL A 186 19.37 2.81 7.02
CA VAL A 186 20.36 3.11 8.07
C VAL A 186 21.77 2.76 7.59
N GLU A 187 21.94 1.60 6.95
CA GLU A 187 23.22 1.17 6.37
C GLU A 187 23.73 2.14 5.30
N ASP A 188 22.84 2.58 4.39
CA ASP A 188 23.15 3.54 3.33
C ASP A 188 23.73 4.87 3.90
N ALA A 189 23.28 5.29 5.08
CA ALA A 189 23.79 6.47 5.79
C ALA A 189 25.05 6.19 6.63
N GLY A 190 25.47 4.93 6.74
CA GLY A 190 26.58 4.51 7.60
C GLY A 190 26.23 4.48 9.09
N GLY A 191 24.94 4.48 9.42
CA GLY A 191 24.42 4.36 10.78
C GLY A 191 24.50 2.93 11.32
N ILE A 192 24.23 2.78 12.61
CA ILE A 192 24.24 1.49 13.33
C ILE A 192 22.82 1.20 13.84
N VAL A 193 22.24 0.10 13.36
CA VAL A 193 20.94 -0.37 13.83
C VAL A 193 21.04 -0.99 15.21
N VAL A 194 20.10 -0.66 16.07
CA VAL A 194 19.91 -1.26 17.40
C VAL A 194 18.47 -1.78 17.50
N GLU A 195 18.32 -3.10 17.51
CA GLU A 195 17.01 -3.73 17.50
C GLU A 195 16.36 -3.74 18.89
N VAL A 196 15.07 -3.40 18.93
CA VAL A 196 14.21 -3.53 20.11
C VAL A 196 13.59 -4.92 20.11
N PRO A 197 13.76 -5.71 21.19
CA PRO A 197 13.15 -7.02 21.28
C PRO A 197 11.62 -6.91 21.46
N LEU A 198 10.93 -7.94 21.00
CA LEU A 198 9.48 -8.10 21.16
C LEU A 198 9.15 -8.66 22.55
N ASN A 199 7.94 -8.40 23.01
CA ASN A 199 7.34 -9.11 24.12
C ASN A 199 6.78 -10.50 23.65
N GLU A 200 6.18 -11.25 24.55
CA GLU A 200 5.57 -12.56 24.29
C GLU A 200 4.44 -12.55 23.25
N ASN A 201 3.80 -11.38 23.06
CA ASN A 201 2.75 -11.17 22.06
C ASN A 201 3.29 -10.66 20.69
N ASN A 202 4.59 -10.70 20.48
CA ASN A 202 5.26 -10.17 19.30
C ASN A 202 5.00 -8.65 19.07
N ILE A 203 5.01 -7.87 20.14
CA ILE A 203 4.77 -6.42 20.12
C ILE A 203 5.99 -5.70 20.71
N VAL A 204 6.41 -4.61 20.08
CA VAL A 204 7.36 -3.66 20.64
C VAL A 204 6.64 -2.80 21.67
N THR A 205 7.16 -2.72 22.89
CA THR A 205 6.63 -1.88 23.98
C THR A 205 7.52 -0.66 24.20
N SER A 206 6.95 0.40 24.76
CA SER A 206 7.67 1.61 25.13
C SER A 206 8.79 1.36 26.13
N GLU A 207 8.57 0.45 27.11
CA GLU A 207 9.59 0.07 28.10
C GLU A 207 10.79 -0.65 27.44
N ALA A 208 10.54 -1.46 26.41
CA ALA A 208 11.60 -2.12 25.66
C ALA A 208 12.44 -1.09 24.88
N VAL A 209 11.80 -0.07 24.30
CA VAL A 209 12.48 1.04 23.64
C VAL A 209 13.33 1.83 24.64
N ALA A 210 12.76 2.22 25.79
CA ALA A 210 13.50 2.96 26.82
C ALA A 210 14.72 2.19 27.32
N ARG A 211 14.58 0.88 27.62
CA ARG A 211 15.71 0.02 28.00
C ARG A 211 16.79 -0.01 26.91
N LYS A 212 16.41 -0.04 25.65
CA LYS A 212 17.36 -0.08 24.54
C LYS A 212 18.10 1.25 24.37
N ILE A 213 17.42 2.38 24.57
CA ILE A 213 18.05 3.72 24.58
C ILE A 213 19.10 3.80 25.68
N GLU A 214 18.77 3.38 26.89
CA GLU A 214 19.70 3.37 28.04
C GLU A 214 20.86 2.40 27.84
N GLU A 215 20.63 1.24 27.23
CA GLU A 215 21.69 0.30 26.87
C GLU A 215 22.71 0.95 25.91
N VAL A 216 22.22 1.62 24.85
CA VAL A 216 23.08 2.34 23.90
C VAL A 216 23.87 3.42 24.61
N LYS A 217 23.22 4.25 25.41
CA LYS A 217 23.85 5.33 26.16
C LYS A 217 24.97 4.82 27.08
N ARG A 218 24.69 3.76 27.85
CA ARG A 218 25.66 3.15 28.76
C ARG A 218 26.86 2.57 28.02
N ARG A 219 26.63 1.91 26.86
CA ARG A 219 27.68 1.24 26.08
C ARG A 219 28.56 2.21 25.30
N THR A 220 27.98 3.31 24.80
CA THR A 220 28.64 4.18 23.81
C THR A 220 28.87 5.61 24.30
N GLY A 221 28.27 6.00 25.40
CA GLY A 221 28.27 7.38 25.89
C GLY A 221 27.33 8.32 25.12
N LYS A 222 26.64 7.84 24.05
CA LYS A 222 25.76 8.63 23.18
C LYS A 222 24.33 8.11 23.21
N TYR A 223 23.34 8.97 23.06
CA TYR A 223 21.97 8.57 22.80
C TYR A 223 21.79 8.22 21.33
N PRO A 224 20.86 7.31 20.97
CA PRO A 224 20.43 7.12 19.59
C PRO A 224 19.94 8.44 18.98
N LYS A 225 20.09 8.59 17.67
CA LYS A 225 19.68 9.79 16.93
C LYS A 225 18.26 9.72 16.40
N LEU A 226 17.69 8.52 16.30
CA LEU A 226 16.36 8.29 15.74
C LEU A 226 15.76 7.01 16.33
N ILE A 227 14.47 7.03 16.58
CA ILE A 227 13.66 5.86 16.89
C ILE A 227 12.72 5.61 15.69
N MET A 228 12.70 4.37 15.17
CA MET A 228 11.81 3.97 14.08
C MET A 228 11.03 2.73 14.48
N ILE A 229 9.70 2.85 14.58
CA ILE A 229 8.82 1.74 14.96
C ILE A 229 7.63 1.68 14.01
N ASP A 230 7.28 0.45 13.61
CA ASP A 230 6.09 0.19 12.81
C ASP A 230 4.81 0.47 13.61
N HIS A 231 3.81 1.07 12.99
CA HIS A 231 2.46 1.12 13.58
C HIS A 231 1.88 -0.29 13.65
N PHE A 232 1.88 -0.99 12.53
CA PHE A 232 1.57 -2.41 12.42
C PHE A 232 2.70 -3.13 11.69
N ASP A 233 3.21 -4.21 12.27
CA ASP A 233 4.27 -4.98 11.67
C ASP A 233 3.81 -5.78 10.43
N TYR A 234 4.73 -6.05 9.52
CA TYR A 234 4.42 -6.78 8.29
C TYR A 234 4.36 -8.29 8.47
N MET A 235 4.81 -8.82 9.60
CA MET A 235 4.92 -10.25 9.86
C MET A 235 3.64 -10.82 10.46
N TYR A 236 3.11 -10.17 11.49
CA TYR A 236 1.93 -10.60 12.24
C TYR A 236 0.73 -9.67 12.01
N GLY A 237 0.95 -8.42 11.58
CA GLY A 237 -0.08 -7.39 11.56
C GLY A 237 -0.52 -7.01 12.98
N ASN A 238 0.41 -6.98 13.94
CA ASN A 238 0.17 -6.57 15.31
C ASN A 238 0.44 -5.08 15.48
N GLU A 239 -0.33 -4.43 16.34
CA GLU A 239 -0.14 -3.04 16.70
C GLU A 239 0.98 -2.90 17.72
N HIS A 240 1.99 -2.10 17.42
CA HIS A 240 3.03 -1.74 18.38
C HIS A 240 2.61 -0.57 19.26
N ASP A 241 3.23 -0.41 20.44
CA ASP A 241 2.92 0.67 21.40
C ASP A 241 3.48 2.02 20.93
N ILE A 242 3.04 2.50 19.77
CA ILE A 242 3.53 3.75 19.18
C ILE A 242 3.27 4.98 20.03
N TYR A 243 2.17 5.00 20.81
CA TYR A 243 1.84 6.11 21.69
C TYR A 243 2.77 6.17 22.91
N GLY A 244 3.08 5.01 23.51
CA GLY A 244 4.07 4.90 24.58
C GLY A 244 5.48 5.22 24.06
N VAL A 245 5.84 4.69 22.90
CA VAL A 245 7.13 4.98 22.25
C VAL A 245 7.30 6.48 21.97
N SER A 246 6.27 7.17 21.51
CA SER A 246 6.32 8.63 21.31
C SER A 246 6.59 9.40 22.62
N LYS A 247 6.02 8.95 23.74
CA LYS A 247 6.30 9.57 25.06
C LYS A 247 7.76 9.37 25.46
N VAL A 248 8.26 8.14 25.33
CA VAL A 248 9.68 7.82 25.57
C VAL A 248 10.59 8.66 24.66
N ALA A 249 10.28 8.74 23.37
CA ALA A 249 11.04 9.56 22.43
C ALA A 249 11.16 11.03 22.89
N LYS A 250 10.06 11.62 23.35
CA LYS A 250 10.04 12.98 23.90
C LYS A 250 10.84 13.13 25.21
N GLU A 251 10.74 12.15 26.11
CA GLU A 251 11.50 12.15 27.37
C GLU A 251 13.00 12.16 27.14
N TYR A 252 13.47 11.43 26.11
CA TYR A 252 14.87 11.39 25.74
C TYR A 252 15.29 12.44 24.71
N ASN A 253 14.37 13.26 24.23
CA ASN A 253 14.58 14.24 23.16
C ASN A 253 15.19 13.61 21.89
N ILE A 254 14.65 12.44 21.48
CA ILE A 254 15.04 11.69 20.30
C ILE A 254 13.87 11.72 19.30
N PRO A 255 14.06 12.13 18.05
CA PRO A 255 12.99 12.15 17.06
C PRO A 255 12.44 10.74 16.80
N PHE A 256 11.12 10.68 16.57
CA PHE A 256 10.37 9.45 16.34
C PHE A 256 9.77 9.38 14.94
N LEU A 257 10.16 8.35 14.18
CA LEU A 257 9.55 7.98 12.91
C LEU A 257 8.59 6.80 13.13
N CYS A 258 7.32 7.02 12.80
CA CYS A 258 6.30 5.98 12.78
C CYS A 258 6.14 5.42 11.35
N ASN A 259 6.46 4.14 11.17
CA ASN A 259 6.25 3.45 9.90
C ASN A 259 4.79 3.03 9.76
N CYS A 260 4.03 3.75 8.94
CA CYS A 260 2.63 3.52 8.65
C CYS A 260 2.40 2.81 7.30
N ALA A 261 3.36 2.00 6.81
CA ALA A 261 3.27 1.36 5.50
C ALA A 261 2.07 0.41 5.35
N TYR A 262 1.52 -0.11 6.45
CA TYR A 262 0.34 -0.98 6.48
C TYR A 262 -0.92 -0.31 7.00
N SER A 263 -0.84 0.92 7.50
CA SER A 263 -1.96 1.61 8.14
C SER A 263 -2.40 2.88 7.41
N LEU A 264 -1.46 3.65 6.83
CA LEU A 264 -1.78 4.90 6.16
C LEU A 264 -2.64 4.65 4.91
N GLY A 265 -3.85 5.19 4.90
CA GLY A 265 -4.80 5.07 3.79
C GLY A 265 -5.77 3.88 3.91
N VAL A 266 -5.63 3.01 4.91
CA VAL A 266 -6.62 1.96 5.23
C VAL A 266 -7.39 2.26 6.50
N MET A 267 -6.77 2.93 7.47
CA MET A 267 -7.35 3.35 8.73
C MET A 267 -7.06 4.83 8.99
N PRO A 268 -7.78 5.47 9.92
CA PRO A 268 -7.47 6.84 10.32
C PRO A 268 -6.07 6.93 10.94
N ILE A 269 -5.25 7.85 10.43
CA ILE A 269 -3.94 8.19 11.01
C ILE A 269 -3.98 9.64 11.44
N ASP A 270 -3.57 9.88 12.68
CA ASP A 270 -3.43 11.21 13.26
C ASP A 270 -2.00 11.35 13.79
N GLY A 271 -1.12 11.95 13.01
CA GLY A 271 0.30 12.07 13.32
C GLY A 271 0.57 12.87 14.60
N LYS A 272 -0.19 13.94 14.83
CA LYS A 272 -0.07 14.75 16.05
C LYS A 272 -0.52 14.00 17.30
N LYS A 273 -1.60 13.21 17.19
CA LYS A 273 -2.07 12.36 18.28
C LYS A 273 -1.10 11.22 18.60
N ILE A 274 -0.51 10.60 17.58
CA ILE A 274 0.58 9.63 17.74
C ILE A 274 1.78 10.32 18.40
N GLY A 275 2.02 11.59 18.07
CA GLY A 275 3.16 12.36 18.52
C GLY A 275 4.44 11.99 17.77
N ALA A 276 4.30 11.55 16.52
CA ALA A 276 5.43 11.25 15.64
C ALA A 276 6.00 12.53 15.03
N ASP A 277 7.31 12.59 14.91
CA ASP A 277 8.02 13.65 14.19
C ASP A 277 7.96 13.40 12.69
N PHE A 278 7.99 12.11 12.31
CA PHE A 278 7.89 11.66 10.93
C PHE A 278 6.88 10.52 10.77
N ILE A 279 6.15 10.54 9.67
CA ILE A 279 5.32 9.43 9.23
C ILE A 279 5.78 9.02 7.83
N VAL A 280 6.01 7.71 7.64
CA VAL A 280 6.28 7.13 6.32
C VAL A 280 5.21 6.09 6.00
N GLY A 281 4.59 6.23 4.84
CA GLY A 281 3.55 5.33 4.34
C GLY A 281 3.86 4.75 2.97
N SER A 282 3.20 3.65 2.63
CA SER A 282 3.35 2.98 1.33
C SER A 282 2.09 3.15 0.48
N GLY A 283 2.19 3.83 -0.64
CA GLY A 283 1.05 4.06 -1.53
C GLY A 283 0.55 2.78 -2.20
N HIS A 284 1.47 1.96 -2.70
CA HIS A 284 1.11 0.72 -3.40
C HIS A 284 0.69 -0.45 -2.49
N LYS A 285 0.85 -0.31 -1.16
CA LYS A 285 0.33 -1.29 -0.19
C LYS A 285 -1.02 -0.85 0.36
N SER A 286 -1.18 0.44 0.67
CA SER A 286 -2.29 0.92 1.48
C SER A 286 -2.96 2.21 0.99
N PHE A 287 -2.59 2.75 -0.18
CA PHE A 287 -3.14 4.02 -0.69
C PHE A 287 -3.69 3.93 -2.11
N ALA A 288 -4.11 2.75 -2.55
CA ALA A 288 -4.69 2.51 -3.88
C ALA A 288 -3.90 3.16 -5.03
N SER A 289 -2.59 2.96 -5.04
CA SER A 289 -1.67 3.58 -6.00
C SER A 289 -0.75 2.54 -6.66
N PRO A 290 -0.30 2.76 -7.90
CA PRO A 290 0.70 1.89 -8.53
C PRO A 290 2.03 1.89 -7.77
N ALA A 291 2.77 0.80 -7.88
CA ALA A 291 4.12 0.70 -7.37
C ALA A 291 5.15 1.32 -8.36
N PRO A 292 6.21 1.95 -7.85
CA PRO A 292 6.47 2.30 -6.47
C PRO A 292 5.79 3.61 -6.08
N SER A 293 5.16 3.66 -4.91
CA SER A 293 4.56 4.88 -4.35
C SER A 293 4.63 4.88 -2.84
N GLY A 294 4.81 6.04 -2.24
CA GLY A 294 4.87 6.25 -0.81
C GLY A 294 4.62 7.71 -0.43
N ILE A 295 4.52 7.93 0.85
CA ILE A 295 4.33 9.25 1.46
C ILE A 295 5.35 9.37 2.58
N VAL A 296 5.98 10.53 2.68
CA VAL A 296 6.75 10.96 3.84
C VAL A 296 6.14 12.26 4.36
N ALA A 297 5.96 12.35 5.67
CA ALA A 297 5.45 13.55 6.32
C ALA A 297 6.30 13.89 7.54
N ALA A 298 6.31 15.17 7.91
CA ALA A 298 7.08 15.70 9.02
C ALA A 298 6.31 16.79 9.76
N THR A 299 6.70 17.01 11.03
CA THR A 299 6.31 18.20 11.78
C THR A 299 7.01 19.44 11.24
N SER A 300 6.49 20.63 11.58
CA SER A 300 7.08 21.92 11.18
C SER A 300 8.51 22.12 11.66
N GLU A 301 8.90 21.48 12.77
CA GLU A 301 10.26 21.49 13.29
C GLU A 301 11.24 20.77 12.34
N TRP A 302 10.85 19.59 11.83
CA TRP A 302 11.72 18.73 11.03
C TRP A 302 11.57 18.90 9.53
N ALA A 303 10.45 19.45 9.06
CA ALA A 303 10.19 19.66 7.64
C ALA A 303 11.29 20.47 6.93
N PRO A 304 11.84 21.58 7.50
CA PRO A 304 12.92 22.32 6.87
C PRO A 304 14.21 21.51 6.71
N ILE A 305 14.39 20.45 7.51
CA ILE A 305 15.57 19.60 7.49
C ILE A 305 15.43 18.52 6.41
N ILE A 306 14.31 17.76 6.41
CA ILE A 306 14.12 16.66 5.45
C ILE A 306 13.68 17.14 4.07
N PHE A 307 13.00 18.28 3.97
CA PHE A 307 12.60 18.93 2.70
C PHE A 307 13.52 20.08 2.32
N ARG A 308 14.75 20.07 2.84
CA ARG A 308 15.76 21.09 2.53
C ARG A 308 16.09 21.14 1.05
N THR A 309 16.31 22.33 0.55
CA THR A 309 16.82 22.52 -0.82
C THR A 309 18.33 22.57 -0.85
N THR A 310 18.92 22.21 -2.02
CA THR A 310 20.38 22.30 -2.16
C THR A 310 20.86 23.76 -2.14
N GLN A 311 21.94 23.98 -1.43
CA GLN A 311 22.68 25.25 -1.41
C GLN A 311 23.93 25.20 -2.29
N MET A 312 24.19 24.08 -2.96
CA MET A 312 25.35 23.92 -3.82
C MET A 312 25.33 24.90 -5.00
N VAL A 313 26.48 25.41 -5.31
CA VAL A 313 26.73 26.30 -6.46
C VAL A 313 27.75 25.61 -7.35
N GLY A 314 27.46 25.48 -8.64
CA GLY A 314 28.43 24.93 -9.60
C GLY A 314 29.69 25.78 -9.64
N ASP A 315 30.87 25.18 -9.47
CA ASP A 315 32.16 25.87 -9.43
C ASP A 315 32.48 26.58 -10.73
N VAL A 316 32.16 25.96 -11.88
CA VAL A 316 32.36 26.52 -13.23
C VAL A 316 31.19 27.40 -13.66
N THR A 317 29.96 26.88 -13.61
CA THR A 317 28.80 27.54 -14.20
C THR A 317 28.17 28.57 -13.29
N LYS A 318 28.52 28.59 -12.00
CA LYS A 318 27.90 29.39 -10.93
C LYS A 318 26.37 29.18 -10.80
N ARG A 319 25.82 28.06 -11.34
CA ARG A 319 24.41 27.69 -11.29
C ARG A 319 24.01 27.33 -9.86
N LYS A 320 22.86 27.83 -9.45
CA LYS A 320 22.20 27.54 -8.15
C LYS A 320 20.94 26.73 -8.40
N PHE A 321 20.67 25.76 -7.54
CA PHE A 321 19.51 24.88 -7.63
C PHE A 321 18.65 24.88 -6.35
N GLY A 322 18.63 25.98 -5.61
CA GLY A 322 17.98 26.13 -4.30
C GLY A 322 16.47 25.87 -4.24
N ILE A 323 15.88 25.49 -5.35
CA ILE A 323 14.46 25.13 -5.48
C ILE A 323 14.21 23.61 -5.48
N LYS A 324 15.27 22.79 -5.53
CA LYS A 324 15.17 21.33 -5.54
C LYS A 324 15.38 20.79 -4.14
N GLU A 325 14.40 20.02 -3.67
CA GLU A 325 14.51 19.29 -2.39
C GLU A 325 15.50 18.15 -2.56
N VAL A 326 16.56 18.14 -1.76
CA VAL A 326 17.74 17.25 -1.96
C VAL A 326 17.38 15.79 -1.75
N GLU A 327 16.59 15.51 -0.70
CA GLU A 327 16.24 14.15 -0.31
C GLU A 327 15.02 13.62 -1.09
N MET A 328 14.25 14.53 -1.68
CA MET A 328 13.22 14.14 -2.63
C MET A 328 13.89 13.88 -3.98
N LEU A 329 13.24 13.16 -4.86
CA LEU A 329 13.82 12.65 -6.11
C LEU A 329 14.37 13.70 -7.08
N GLY A 330 14.32 14.95 -6.76
CA GLY A 330 14.71 16.01 -7.67
C GLY A 330 13.74 16.14 -8.84
N CYS A 331 14.25 16.20 -10.07
CA CYS A 331 13.41 16.13 -11.27
C CYS A 331 12.87 14.73 -11.50
N THR A 332 11.67 14.65 -12.05
CA THR A 332 11.05 13.40 -12.51
C THR A 332 10.39 12.63 -11.39
N LEU A 333 9.38 13.23 -10.78
CA LEU A 333 8.37 12.47 -10.04
C LEU A 333 7.63 11.54 -11.03
N MET A 334 7.18 10.41 -10.52
CA MET A 334 6.40 9.44 -11.28
C MET A 334 4.99 9.98 -11.52
N GLY A 335 4.81 10.74 -12.61
CA GLY A 335 3.59 11.51 -12.85
C GLY A 335 2.32 10.67 -12.85
N GLY A 336 2.34 9.51 -13.49
CA GLY A 336 1.19 8.59 -13.49
C GLY A 336 0.85 8.10 -12.09
N THR A 337 1.85 7.73 -11.28
CA THR A 337 1.66 7.29 -9.89
C THR A 337 1.11 8.41 -9.01
N LEU A 338 1.67 9.62 -9.14
CA LEU A 338 1.22 10.80 -8.41
C LEU A 338 -0.23 11.12 -8.75
N LEU A 339 -0.58 11.16 -10.04
CA LEU A 339 -1.94 11.43 -10.48
C LEU A 339 -2.93 10.37 -9.99
N ALA A 340 -2.54 9.10 -9.99
CA ALA A 340 -3.35 8.03 -9.44
C ALA A 340 -3.60 8.21 -7.92
N MET A 341 -2.58 8.65 -7.16
CA MET A 341 -2.75 8.97 -5.74
C MET A 341 -3.69 10.16 -5.53
N MET A 342 -3.56 11.21 -6.35
CA MET A 342 -4.46 12.38 -6.32
C MET A 342 -5.90 11.94 -6.57
N ALA A 343 -6.12 11.13 -7.60
CA ALA A 343 -7.44 10.61 -7.95
C ALA A 343 -8.03 9.66 -6.91
N SER A 344 -7.18 8.91 -6.19
CA SER A 344 -7.61 8.00 -5.12
C SER A 344 -7.96 8.70 -3.81
N LEU A 345 -7.40 9.88 -3.52
CA LEU A 345 -7.52 10.52 -2.21
C LEU A 345 -8.96 10.69 -1.71
N PRO A 346 -9.95 11.13 -2.53
CA PRO A 346 -11.34 11.22 -2.08
C PRO A 346 -11.89 9.87 -1.60
N THR A 347 -11.68 8.80 -2.37
CA THR A 347 -12.09 7.44 -2.00
C THR A 347 -11.34 6.95 -0.75
N ILE A 348 -10.06 7.27 -0.61
CA ILE A 348 -9.26 6.96 0.58
C ILE A 348 -9.84 7.63 1.82
N LYS A 349 -10.18 8.93 1.74
CA LYS A 349 -10.80 9.68 2.86
C LYS A 349 -12.10 9.03 3.35
N GLU A 350 -12.87 8.41 2.47
CA GLU A 350 -14.10 7.72 2.85
C GLU A 350 -13.85 6.30 3.37
N ARG A 351 -12.95 5.55 2.75
CA ARG A 351 -12.71 4.15 3.13
C ARG A 351 -12.08 4.00 4.51
N VAL A 352 -11.23 4.93 4.93
CA VAL A 352 -10.60 4.85 6.27
C VAL A 352 -11.64 4.97 7.40
N LYS A 353 -12.78 5.61 7.15
CA LYS A 353 -13.89 5.70 8.11
C LYS A 353 -14.55 4.34 8.37
N LYS A 354 -14.37 3.37 7.47
CA LYS A 354 -14.93 2.01 7.56
C LYS A 354 -13.98 1.00 8.20
N TRP A 355 -12.88 1.47 8.79
CA TRP A 355 -11.87 0.58 9.37
C TRP A 355 -12.43 -0.39 10.41
N GLY A 356 -13.38 0.06 11.24
CA GLY A 356 -14.03 -0.79 12.23
C GLY A 356 -14.66 -2.04 11.60
N GLU A 357 -15.37 -1.88 10.47
CA GLU A 357 -15.96 -3.00 9.71
C GLU A 357 -14.88 -3.95 9.15
N GLU A 358 -13.76 -3.40 8.66
CA GLU A 358 -12.65 -4.24 8.17
C GLU A 358 -12.04 -5.09 9.31
N VAL A 359 -11.91 -4.51 10.49
CA VAL A 359 -11.44 -5.21 11.70
C VAL A 359 -12.45 -6.27 12.16
N GLU A 360 -13.76 -5.99 12.12
CA GLU A 360 -14.80 -6.97 12.43
C GLU A 360 -14.73 -8.18 11.50
N LYS A 361 -14.57 -7.95 10.19
CA LYS A 361 -14.39 -9.02 9.19
C LYS A 361 -13.17 -9.88 9.49
N SER A 362 -12.06 -9.26 9.89
CA SER A 362 -10.84 -9.97 10.26
C SER A 362 -11.01 -10.81 11.53
N ASN A 363 -11.72 -10.29 12.53
CA ASN A 363 -12.04 -11.04 13.75
C ASN A 363 -12.99 -12.20 13.48
N TYR A 364 -14.00 -11.99 12.62
CA TYR A 364 -14.90 -13.08 12.18
C TYR A 364 -14.11 -14.18 11.46
N PHE A 365 -13.23 -13.79 10.51
CA PHE A 365 -12.35 -14.74 9.84
C PHE A 365 -11.51 -15.54 10.84
N ALA A 366 -10.85 -14.87 11.78
CA ALA A 366 -9.98 -15.53 12.76
C ALA A 366 -10.77 -16.53 13.64
N LYS A 367 -11.95 -16.15 14.10
CA LYS A 367 -12.84 -17.01 14.89
C LYS A 367 -13.24 -18.27 14.12
N GLU A 368 -13.70 -18.11 12.87
CA GLU A 368 -14.15 -19.23 12.05
C GLU A 368 -12.98 -20.13 11.60
N PHE A 369 -11.82 -19.54 11.33
CA PHE A 369 -10.60 -20.28 10.97
C PHE A 369 -10.13 -21.19 12.10
N LEU A 370 -10.28 -20.78 13.36
CA LEU A 370 -9.92 -21.59 14.54
C LEU A 370 -10.78 -22.85 14.72
N LYS A 371 -11.93 -22.96 14.03
CA LYS A 371 -12.74 -24.18 13.99
C LYS A 371 -12.05 -25.34 13.26
N ILE A 372 -11.04 -25.06 12.43
CA ILE A 372 -10.20 -26.10 11.80
C ILE A 372 -9.22 -26.60 12.87
N LYS A 373 -9.46 -27.79 13.38
CA LYS A 373 -8.66 -28.39 14.45
C LYS A 373 -7.17 -28.46 14.10
N GLY A 374 -6.34 -28.01 15.02
CA GLY A 374 -4.88 -27.92 14.81
C GLY A 374 -4.41 -26.65 14.12
N SER A 375 -5.31 -25.72 13.81
CA SER A 375 -4.95 -24.37 13.33
C SER A 375 -4.87 -23.38 14.49
N ARG A 376 -4.02 -22.38 14.38
CA ARG A 376 -3.83 -21.30 15.36
C ARG A 376 -3.69 -19.95 14.68
N ILE A 377 -4.05 -18.89 15.39
CA ILE A 377 -3.73 -17.52 15.01
C ILE A 377 -2.45 -17.12 15.75
N LEU A 378 -1.42 -16.69 15.00
CA LEU A 378 -0.15 -16.22 15.57
C LEU A 378 -0.13 -14.70 15.78
N SER A 379 -1.07 -14.00 15.19
CA SER A 379 -1.29 -12.58 15.38
C SER A 379 -2.00 -12.30 16.72
N GLU A 380 -1.92 -11.06 17.23
CA GLU A 380 -2.67 -10.66 18.43
C GLU A 380 -4.18 -10.90 18.29
N MET A 381 -4.84 -11.24 19.37
CA MET A 381 -6.29 -11.42 19.41
C MET A 381 -6.89 -10.60 20.58
N PRO A 382 -8.05 -9.92 20.39
CA PRO A 382 -8.77 -9.75 19.11
C PRO A 382 -7.93 -9.01 18.07
N ARG A 383 -8.20 -9.26 16.77
CA ARG A 383 -7.50 -8.59 15.68
C ARG A 383 -7.77 -7.09 15.70
N LYS A 384 -6.72 -6.31 15.48
CA LYS A 384 -6.80 -4.86 15.27
C LYS A 384 -6.47 -4.47 13.82
N HIS A 385 -5.98 -5.44 13.03
CA HIS A 385 -5.62 -5.26 11.63
C HIS A 385 -6.13 -6.42 10.77
N THR A 386 -6.28 -6.18 9.48
CA THR A 386 -6.77 -7.15 8.50
C THR A 386 -5.70 -8.14 8.01
N LEU A 387 -4.41 -7.85 8.23
CA LEU A 387 -3.32 -8.79 8.01
C LEU A 387 -3.28 -9.78 9.18
N THR A 388 -3.45 -11.06 8.88
CA THR A 388 -3.46 -12.15 9.87
C THR A 388 -2.42 -13.20 9.52
N LYS A 389 -1.60 -13.57 10.49
CA LYS A 389 -0.68 -14.69 10.41
C LYS A 389 -1.26 -15.90 11.12
N VAL A 390 -1.25 -17.03 10.44
CA VAL A 390 -1.78 -18.30 10.94
C VAL A 390 -0.67 -19.34 11.04
N ASP A 391 -0.87 -20.32 11.94
CA ASP A 391 -0.08 -21.54 12.03
C ASP A 391 -1.00 -22.74 11.74
N THR A 392 -0.63 -23.51 10.76
CA THR A 392 -1.36 -24.70 10.32
C THR A 392 -0.46 -25.94 10.31
N THR A 393 0.57 -25.94 11.17
CA THR A 393 1.52 -27.06 11.33
C THR A 393 0.79 -28.36 11.70
N GLU A 394 -0.22 -28.28 12.57
CA GLU A 394 -0.98 -29.40 13.05
C GLU A 394 -2.27 -29.68 12.23
N SER A 395 -2.51 -28.90 11.17
CA SER A 395 -3.63 -29.08 10.25
C SER A 395 -3.15 -29.24 8.80
N PHE A 396 -3.16 -28.23 7.98
CA PHE A 396 -2.82 -28.32 6.55
C PHE A 396 -1.36 -28.79 6.29
N ASP A 397 -0.39 -28.51 7.16
CA ASP A 397 0.98 -28.99 6.97
C ASP A 397 1.10 -30.52 7.18
N LYS A 398 0.27 -31.12 8.03
CA LYS A 398 0.20 -32.60 8.16
C LYS A 398 -0.25 -33.25 6.85
N ILE A 399 -1.18 -32.62 6.15
CA ILE A 399 -1.64 -33.08 4.83
C ILE A 399 -0.51 -32.90 3.82
N ALA A 400 0.11 -31.73 3.78
CA ALA A 400 1.20 -31.40 2.87
C ALA A 400 2.35 -32.41 2.90
N ARG A 401 2.71 -32.90 4.09
CA ARG A 401 3.80 -33.90 4.27
C ARG A 401 3.52 -35.22 3.57
N LYS A 402 2.26 -35.58 3.36
CA LYS A 402 1.82 -36.83 2.74
C LYS A 402 1.29 -36.67 1.33
N HIS A 403 0.94 -35.46 0.94
CA HIS A 403 0.32 -35.17 -0.35
C HIS A 403 1.34 -35.14 -1.48
N LYS A 404 0.99 -35.68 -2.66
CA LYS A 404 1.87 -35.71 -3.86
C LYS A 404 2.36 -34.33 -4.29
N ARG A 405 1.52 -33.28 -4.12
CA ARG A 405 1.84 -31.89 -4.42
C ARG A 405 2.51 -31.16 -3.25
N ARG A 406 2.74 -31.85 -2.13
CA ARG A 406 3.26 -31.26 -0.89
C ARG A 406 2.49 -29.98 -0.51
N GLY A 407 3.16 -28.90 -0.09
CA GLY A 407 2.52 -27.64 0.30
C GLY A 407 1.73 -26.95 -0.81
N PHE A 408 2.02 -27.25 -2.08
CA PHE A 408 1.27 -26.66 -3.20
C PHE A 408 -0.19 -27.12 -3.29
N PHE A 409 -0.56 -28.22 -2.59
CA PHE A 409 -1.95 -28.67 -2.61
C PHE A 409 -2.93 -27.61 -2.13
N LEU A 410 -2.56 -26.85 -1.08
CA LEU A 410 -3.45 -25.84 -0.51
C LEU A 410 -3.71 -24.69 -1.50
N SER A 411 -2.64 -24.18 -2.13
CA SER A 411 -2.80 -23.14 -3.15
C SER A 411 -3.54 -23.62 -4.40
N ASP A 412 -3.35 -24.91 -4.79
CA ASP A 412 -4.09 -25.53 -5.91
C ASP A 412 -5.59 -25.61 -5.55
N GLU A 413 -5.95 -26.14 -4.37
CA GLU A 413 -7.33 -26.24 -3.89
C GLU A 413 -8.00 -24.86 -3.76
N LEU A 414 -7.32 -23.89 -3.16
CA LEU A 414 -7.85 -22.54 -3.04
C LEU A 414 -8.12 -21.94 -4.41
N LYS A 415 -7.21 -22.11 -5.38
CA LYS A 415 -7.36 -21.59 -6.73
C LYS A 415 -8.52 -22.24 -7.48
N GLU A 416 -8.72 -23.56 -7.33
CA GLU A 416 -9.86 -24.30 -7.90
C GLU A 416 -11.20 -23.74 -7.38
N HIS A 417 -11.23 -23.21 -6.15
CA HIS A 417 -12.38 -22.58 -5.54
C HIS A 417 -12.42 -21.05 -5.71
N GLY A 418 -11.63 -20.48 -6.63
CA GLY A 418 -11.67 -19.04 -6.93
C GLY A 418 -10.96 -18.17 -5.90
N VAL A 419 -10.02 -18.70 -5.11
CA VAL A 419 -9.22 -17.96 -4.12
C VAL A 419 -7.74 -18.02 -4.48
N ILE A 420 -7.06 -16.86 -4.45
CA ILE A 420 -5.62 -16.74 -4.72
C ILE A 420 -4.97 -15.79 -3.70
N GLY A 421 -3.64 -15.78 -3.69
CA GLY A 421 -2.85 -14.80 -2.91
C GLY A 421 -2.17 -15.42 -1.70
N GLU A 422 -2.43 -16.67 -1.39
CA GLU A 422 -1.60 -17.46 -0.48
C GLU A 422 -0.21 -17.69 -1.12
N PHE A 423 0.84 -17.72 -0.30
CA PHE A 423 2.19 -18.05 -0.80
C PHE A 423 2.25 -19.52 -1.16
N ALA A 424 2.31 -19.82 -2.44
CA ALA A 424 2.29 -21.18 -2.96
C ALA A 424 3.35 -22.07 -2.29
N GLY A 425 2.89 -23.18 -1.71
CA GLY A 425 3.71 -24.10 -0.96
C GLY A 425 3.82 -23.83 0.55
N ALA A 426 3.31 -22.71 1.04
CA ALA A 426 3.32 -22.36 2.47
C ALA A 426 2.13 -23.01 3.20
N THR A 427 2.38 -24.06 3.98
CA THR A 427 1.34 -24.77 4.74
C THR A 427 1.62 -24.86 6.22
N ARG A 428 2.79 -24.41 6.69
CA ARG A 428 3.14 -24.45 8.11
C ARG A 428 2.77 -23.17 8.83
N SER A 429 3.30 -22.05 8.35
CA SER A 429 2.99 -20.73 8.86
C SER A 429 2.90 -19.77 7.69
N TRP A 430 1.75 -19.18 7.50
CA TRP A 430 1.49 -18.28 6.39
C TRP A 430 0.61 -17.11 6.83
N LYS A 431 0.44 -16.14 5.97
CA LYS A 431 -0.33 -14.94 6.27
C LYS A 431 -1.24 -14.58 5.12
N LEU A 432 -2.36 -13.95 5.45
CA LEU A 432 -3.36 -13.45 4.52
C LEU A 432 -3.86 -12.08 4.95
N ASN A 433 -4.55 -11.41 4.05
CA ASN A 433 -5.15 -10.13 4.35
C ASN A 433 -6.61 -10.10 3.85
N THR A 434 -7.52 -9.75 4.74
CA THR A 434 -8.96 -9.70 4.47
C THR A 434 -9.45 -8.33 4.02
N TYR A 435 -8.57 -7.32 3.95
CA TYR A 435 -8.95 -5.96 3.59
C TYR A 435 -9.68 -5.87 2.26
N GLY A 436 -10.79 -5.13 2.26
CA GLY A 436 -11.60 -4.86 1.08
C GLY A 436 -12.40 -6.04 0.56
N LEU A 437 -12.43 -7.16 1.26
CA LEU A 437 -13.36 -8.24 0.98
C LEU A 437 -14.77 -7.90 1.53
N SER A 438 -15.81 -8.21 0.78
CA SER A 438 -17.19 -8.12 1.28
C SER A 438 -17.46 -9.20 2.32
N TRP A 439 -18.51 -9.03 3.12
CA TRP A 439 -18.96 -10.05 4.07
C TRP A 439 -19.28 -11.40 3.39
N SER A 440 -19.85 -11.38 2.19
CA SER A 440 -20.09 -12.60 1.42
C SER A 440 -18.79 -13.27 0.99
N GLN A 441 -17.79 -12.50 0.60
CA GLN A 441 -16.48 -13.04 0.24
C GLN A 441 -15.70 -13.60 1.45
N ILE A 442 -15.82 -12.98 2.63
CA ILE A 442 -15.23 -13.53 3.87
C ILE A 442 -15.88 -14.86 4.24
N LYS A 443 -17.21 -14.93 4.21
CA LYS A 443 -17.94 -16.17 4.49
C LYS A 443 -17.59 -17.27 3.49
N TYR A 444 -17.53 -16.95 2.21
CA TYR A 444 -17.13 -17.89 1.16
C TYR A 444 -15.66 -18.37 1.36
N LEU A 445 -14.75 -17.48 1.68
CA LEU A 445 -13.36 -17.86 1.96
C LEU A 445 -13.27 -18.88 3.10
N ILE A 446 -14.01 -18.66 4.18
CA ILE A 446 -14.07 -19.61 5.31
C ILE A 446 -14.69 -20.93 4.89
N GLU A 447 -15.81 -20.89 4.14
CA GLU A 447 -16.45 -22.11 3.62
C GLU A 447 -15.47 -22.92 2.76
N VAL A 448 -14.70 -22.28 1.89
CA VAL A 448 -13.67 -22.95 1.08
C VAL A 448 -12.60 -23.59 1.96
N LEU A 449 -12.09 -22.88 2.97
CA LEU A 449 -11.07 -23.42 3.88
C LEU A 449 -11.60 -24.61 4.69
N HIS A 450 -12.84 -24.54 5.19
CA HIS A 450 -13.51 -25.65 5.88
C HIS A 450 -13.73 -26.84 4.94
N LYS A 451 -14.19 -26.60 3.73
CA LYS A 451 -14.41 -27.64 2.71
C LYS A 451 -13.09 -28.36 2.36
N VAL A 452 -12.01 -27.61 2.17
CA VAL A 452 -10.69 -28.19 1.93
C VAL A 452 -10.22 -28.98 3.15
N ALA A 453 -10.39 -28.46 4.37
CA ALA A 453 -10.05 -29.16 5.59
C ALA A 453 -10.78 -30.51 5.70
N ILE A 454 -12.10 -30.52 5.52
CA ILE A 454 -12.93 -31.74 5.58
C ILE A 454 -12.54 -32.74 4.47
N LYS A 455 -12.34 -32.25 3.23
CA LYS A 455 -11.91 -33.09 2.09
C LYS A 455 -10.68 -33.92 2.40
N TYR A 456 -9.77 -33.37 3.21
CA TYR A 456 -8.52 -34.03 3.59
C TYR A 456 -8.55 -34.64 5.00
N GLY A 457 -9.73 -34.80 5.60
CA GLY A 457 -9.93 -35.51 6.87
C GLY A 457 -9.58 -34.72 8.12
N LEU A 458 -9.50 -33.38 8.04
CA LEU A 458 -9.41 -32.53 9.23
C LEU A 458 -10.79 -32.34 9.85
N GLU A 459 -10.82 -32.28 11.17
CA GLU A 459 -12.04 -31.98 11.94
C GLU A 459 -12.27 -30.46 11.94
N VAL A 460 -13.53 -30.06 11.69
CA VAL A 460 -14.02 -28.69 11.77
C VAL A 460 -15.16 -28.66 12.76
N THR A 461 -15.06 -27.87 13.85
CA THR A 461 -16.01 -27.82 14.98
C THR A 461 -16.99 -26.65 14.90
#